data_1f1e272c5047a9216d8a0dd6a03ac242
#
_entry.id   1f1e272c5047a9216d8a0dd6a03ac242
#
_cell.length_a   1.000
_cell.length_b   1.000
_cell.length_c   1.000
_cell.angle_alpha   90.00
_cell.angle_beta   90.00
_cell.angle_gamma   90.00
#
_symmetry.space_group_name_H-M   'P 1'
#
loop_
_entity.id
_entity.type
_entity.pdbx_description
1 polymer ?
#
loop_
_entity_poly.entity_id
_entity_poly.type
_entity_poly.pdbx_seq_one_letter_code
_entity_poly.pdbx_strand_id
1 'polypeptide(L)'
;MNLAEYQPREVFLPLHNRDKRWTVVVAHRRAGKTVAMCADLVIGALETALPKPQFAYLAPQRDQAKRVAWSYLKDLSRPYWSKPPNESELKITINNGHGGESTIYVAGADNYDALRGMYFDGVVLDETGQIRPSAWYTVLRPALSDRRGWAIFAGTPAGKNMFWNLREEARLNPSTHLLLELPASKTGIIHPDELRDAKVQMTDEAFLVEYECSFDAAVPGAYYAKLIGDAYNEGRVGKHAVDPAFPVNLVADLGFTDSCSWWGWQETRDGIRIVDFMEDDNQPIQHYIDWIKSRPYLVNPKGIWLPHDARAKSLQTGKSIIEQFLANGIRPQLVPEMSLQDGIEAARLTIPSCYFDEEACYEGLEHLRAYMREWDEKTQTYRNRPKHDQHSHGADSFRYLALAARPVSRKSHRAPTITTMPKSMNYGFALNDIWDCRPRESGRIE
;
A
#
# COMPACT_ATOMS: atom_id res chain seq x y z
N MET A 1 23.81 -8.84 25.40
CA MET A 1 22.63 -9.41 26.13
C MET A 1 22.36 -10.77 25.53
N ASN A 2 22.56 -11.84 26.26
CA ASN A 2 22.16 -13.19 25.83
C ASN A 2 20.70 -13.46 26.23
N LEU A 3 20.09 -14.56 25.74
CA LEU A 3 18.70 -14.87 26.04
C LEU A 3 18.41 -15.04 27.54
N ALA A 4 19.37 -15.58 28.32
CA ALA A 4 19.19 -15.75 29.76
C ALA A 4 19.17 -14.41 30.53
N GLU A 5 19.73 -13.37 29.94
CA GLU A 5 19.73 -12.00 30.48
C GLU A 5 18.56 -11.16 29.95
N TYR A 6 17.84 -11.68 28.94
CA TYR A 6 16.70 -10.98 28.35
C TYR A 6 15.53 -10.92 29.32
N GLN A 7 15.11 -9.72 29.63
CA GLN A 7 13.89 -9.47 30.40
C GLN A 7 12.88 -8.76 29.49
N PRO A 8 11.78 -9.42 29.12
CA PRO A 8 10.76 -8.79 28.32
C PRO A 8 10.12 -7.62 29.05
N ARG A 9 9.85 -6.55 28.35
CA ARG A 9 8.96 -5.51 28.87
C ARG A 9 7.58 -6.11 29.10
N GLU A 10 6.90 -5.68 30.15
CA GLU A 10 5.60 -6.21 30.53
C GLU A 10 4.59 -6.24 29.37
N VAL A 11 4.59 -5.20 28.53
CA VAL A 11 3.72 -5.09 27.35
C VAL A 11 3.95 -6.17 26.29
N PHE A 12 5.09 -6.87 26.30
CA PHE A 12 5.41 -7.98 25.40
C PHE A 12 5.28 -9.36 26.04
N LEU A 13 4.93 -9.48 27.32
CA LEU A 13 4.67 -10.78 27.95
C LEU A 13 3.60 -11.60 27.21
N PRO A 14 2.48 -11.00 26.74
CA PRO A 14 1.51 -11.76 25.97
C PRO A 14 2.06 -12.32 24.65
N LEU A 15 3.06 -11.66 24.04
CA LEU A 15 3.73 -12.15 22.84
C LEU A 15 4.46 -13.47 23.12
N HIS A 16 5.27 -13.52 24.19
CA HIS A 16 6.07 -14.70 24.54
C HIS A 16 5.24 -15.85 25.10
N ASN A 17 4.07 -15.56 25.67
CA ASN A 17 3.18 -16.56 26.26
C ASN A 17 2.01 -16.95 25.33
N ARG A 18 2.07 -16.58 24.05
CA ARG A 18 0.96 -16.83 23.13
C ARG A 18 0.78 -18.30 22.77
N ASP A 19 -0.47 -18.69 22.65
CA ASP A 19 -0.91 -19.96 22.06
C ASP A 19 -1.44 -19.78 20.62
N LYS A 20 -1.39 -18.55 20.08
CA LYS A 20 -1.93 -18.19 18.78
C LYS A 20 -0.91 -18.35 17.67
N ARG A 21 -1.40 -18.83 16.52
CA ARG A 21 -0.59 -19.01 15.32
C ARG A 21 -0.20 -17.68 14.65
N TRP A 22 -1.11 -16.71 14.69
CA TRP A 22 -0.96 -15.42 14.05
C TRP A 22 -0.89 -14.33 15.12
N THR A 23 0.07 -13.44 14.99
CA THR A 23 0.24 -12.34 15.94
C THR A 23 0.44 -11.03 15.20
N VAL A 24 -0.31 -10.02 15.57
CA VAL A 24 -0.16 -8.66 15.04
C VAL A 24 0.25 -7.73 16.17
N VAL A 25 1.38 -7.03 15.99
CA VAL A 25 1.95 -6.11 16.97
C VAL A 25 2.02 -4.71 16.36
N VAL A 26 1.02 -3.91 16.65
CA VAL A 26 0.99 -2.48 16.30
C VAL A 26 1.57 -1.72 17.47
N ALA A 27 2.78 -1.19 17.33
CA ALA A 27 3.45 -0.56 18.46
C ALA A 27 4.20 0.70 18.05
N HIS A 28 4.16 1.68 18.95
CA HIS A 28 4.83 2.97 18.77
C HIS A 28 6.34 2.83 18.55
N ARG A 29 6.95 3.86 17.97
CA ARG A 29 8.40 3.94 17.84
C ARG A 29 9.07 3.84 19.21
N ARG A 30 10.22 3.14 19.32
CA ARG A 30 10.94 2.89 20.58
C ARG A 30 10.23 1.98 21.61
N ALA A 31 9.13 1.34 21.27
CA ALA A 31 8.49 0.35 22.15
C ALA A 31 9.40 -0.84 22.49
N GLY A 32 10.36 -1.19 21.62
CA GLY A 32 11.26 -2.35 21.78
C GLY A 32 10.81 -3.57 20.97
N LYS A 33 9.97 -3.38 19.95
CA LYS A 33 9.45 -4.43 19.04
C LYS A 33 10.54 -5.40 18.58
N THR A 34 11.59 -4.86 17.95
CA THR A 34 12.64 -5.66 17.30
C THR A 34 13.31 -6.62 18.29
N VAL A 35 13.64 -6.15 19.50
CA VAL A 35 14.28 -6.98 20.53
C VAL A 35 13.35 -8.08 20.96
N ALA A 36 12.08 -7.76 21.24
CA ALA A 36 11.07 -8.75 21.66
C ALA A 36 10.85 -9.81 20.58
N MET A 37 10.73 -9.41 19.31
CA MET A 37 10.54 -10.35 18.20
C MET A 37 11.78 -11.22 17.94
N CYS A 38 13.00 -10.67 18.05
CA CYS A 38 14.23 -11.45 17.94
C CYS A 38 14.34 -12.48 19.08
N ALA A 39 14.00 -12.10 20.31
CA ALA A 39 13.98 -13.02 21.44
C ALA A 39 12.94 -14.13 21.23
N ASP A 40 11.75 -13.79 20.81
CA ASP A 40 10.68 -14.75 20.53
C ASP A 40 11.05 -15.76 19.42
N LEU A 41 11.72 -15.26 18.37
CA LEU A 41 12.21 -16.10 17.28
C LEU A 41 13.28 -17.11 17.77
N VAL A 42 14.19 -16.67 18.63
CA VAL A 42 15.22 -17.54 19.24
C VAL A 42 14.58 -18.53 20.20
N ILE A 43 13.61 -18.13 21.01
CA ILE A 43 12.85 -19.02 21.90
C ILE A 43 12.15 -20.10 21.08
N GLY A 44 11.40 -19.72 20.04
CA GLY A 44 10.72 -20.67 19.17
C GLY A 44 11.69 -21.67 18.50
N ALA A 45 12.89 -21.18 18.12
CA ALA A 45 13.92 -22.02 17.52
C ALA A 45 14.58 -22.99 18.52
N LEU A 46 14.58 -22.68 19.82
CA LEU A 46 15.09 -23.55 20.88
C LEU A 46 14.07 -24.60 21.34
N GLU A 47 12.80 -24.23 21.40
CA GLU A 47 11.73 -25.03 21.98
C GLU A 47 11.11 -26.03 21.01
N THR A 48 11.34 -25.89 19.72
CA THR A 48 10.74 -26.76 18.71
C THR A 48 11.34 -28.15 18.69
N ALA A 49 10.49 -29.19 18.70
CA ALA A 49 10.89 -30.58 18.52
C ALA A 49 10.84 -31.06 17.05
N LEU A 50 10.50 -30.17 16.11
CA LEU A 50 10.38 -30.51 14.70
C LEU A 50 11.76 -30.81 14.08
N PRO A 51 11.86 -31.73 13.10
CA PRO A 51 13.14 -32.03 12.44
C PRO A 51 13.57 -30.86 11.54
N LYS A 52 14.83 -30.42 11.64
CA LYS A 52 15.46 -29.36 10.85
C LYS A 52 14.61 -28.08 10.77
N PRO A 53 14.23 -27.49 11.89
CA PRO A 53 13.31 -26.36 11.90
C PRO A 53 13.97 -25.11 11.33
N GLN A 54 13.19 -24.29 10.61
CA GLN A 54 13.62 -23.06 9.96
C GLN A 54 12.76 -21.89 10.40
N PHE A 55 13.43 -20.78 10.72
CA PHE A 55 12.82 -19.54 11.14
C PHE A 55 13.36 -18.38 10.31
N ALA A 56 12.57 -17.33 10.13
CA ALA A 56 13.03 -16.15 9.40
C ALA A 56 12.60 -14.86 10.07
N TYR A 57 13.52 -13.89 10.07
CA TYR A 57 13.23 -12.48 10.34
C TYR A 57 13.30 -11.72 9.03
N LEU A 58 12.21 -11.06 8.67
CA LEU A 58 12.11 -10.26 7.45
C LEU A 58 11.85 -8.79 7.79
N ALA A 59 12.52 -7.90 7.05
CA ALA A 59 12.20 -6.48 6.99
C ALA A 59 11.99 -6.09 5.53
N PRO A 60 11.46 -4.90 5.20
CA PRO A 60 11.23 -4.49 3.82
C PRO A 60 12.43 -4.67 2.90
N GLN A 61 13.64 -4.35 3.38
CA GLN A 61 14.90 -4.52 2.66
C GLN A 61 15.91 -5.36 3.47
N ARG A 62 16.74 -6.14 2.76
CA ARG A 62 17.74 -7.01 3.39
C ARG A 62 18.74 -6.24 4.25
N ASP A 63 19.23 -5.11 3.78
CA ASP A 63 20.18 -4.27 4.52
C ASP A 63 19.55 -3.66 5.77
N GLN A 64 18.26 -3.33 5.72
CA GLN A 64 17.51 -2.88 6.88
C GLN A 64 17.38 -4.02 7.90
N ALA A 65 16.97 -5.22 7.48
CA ALA A 65 16.89 -6.40 8.34
C ALA A 65 18.24 -6.69 9.04
N LYS A 66 19.33 -6.63 8.28
CA LYS A 66 20.69 -6.79 8.83
C LYS A 66 21.02 -5.73 9.88
N ARG A 67 20.75 -4.46 9.59
CA ARG A 67 21.07 -3.36 10.52
C ARG A 67 20.29 -3.43 11.83
N VAL A 68 19.00 -3.83 11.77
CA VAL A 68 18.12 -3.75 12.94
C VAL A 68 18.06 -5.04 13.77
N ALA A 69 18.18 -6.21 13.16
CA ALA A 69 17.95 -7.49 13.85
C ALA A 69 19.20 -8.38 13.99
N TRP A 70 20.15 -8.31 13.05
CA TRP A 70 21.26 -9.26 13.01
C TRP A 70 22.12 -9.32 14.26
N SER A 71 22.46 -8.16 14.84
CA SER A 71 23.22 -8.09 16.09
C SER A 71 22.42 -8.67 17.28
N TYR A 72 21.13 -8.37 17.39
CA TYR A 72 20.28 -8.90 18.44
C TYR A 72 20.13 -10.42 18.34
N LEU A 73 19.89 -10.95 17.15
CA LEU A 73 19.77 -12.40 16.94
C LEU A 73 21.07 -13.11 17.29
N LYS A 74 22.23 -12.56 16.89
CA LYS A 74 23.53 -13.13 17.27
C LYS A 74 23.76 -13.12 18.78
N ASP A 75 23.49 -11.99 19.43
CA ASP A 75 23.71 -11.88 20.87
C ASP A 75 22.78 -12.81 21.67
N LEU A 76 21.48 -12.81 21.34
CA LEU A 76 20.48 -13.63 22.02
C LEU A 76 20.75 -15.12 21.83
N SER A 77 21.20 -15.54 20.66
CA SER A 77 21.43 -16.95 20.34
C SER A 77 22.85 -17.45 20.63
N ARG A 78 23.80 -16.55 20.98
CA ARG A 78 25.22 -16.89 21.14
C ARG A 78 25.52 -18.13 21.97
N PRO A 79 24.88 -18.37 23.15
CA PRO A 79 25.16 -19.55 23.97
C PRO A 79 24.78 -20.87 23.31
N TYR A 80 23.95 -20.84 22.28
CA TYR A 80 23.34 -22.01 21.66
C TYR A 80 23.90 -22.32 20.27
N TRP A 81 24.85 -21.53 19.74
CA TRP A 81 25.44 -21.78 18.43
C TRP A 81 26.02 -23.18 18.29
N SER A 82 25.60 -23.92 17.27
CA SER A 82 26.24 -25.16 16.86
C SER A 82 27.46 -24.87 15.95
N LYS A 83 27.47 -23.73 15.28
CA LYS A 83 28.56 -23.22 14.45
C LYS A 83 28.49 -21.69 14.36
N PRO A 84 29.62 -21.01 14.00
CA PRO A 84 29.64 -19.58 13.82
C PRO A 84 28.58 -19.11 12.81
N PRO A 85 27.91 -17.97 13.06
CA PRO A 85 26.96 -17.39 12.11
C PRO A 85 27.58 -17.12 10.74
N ASN A 86 26.82 -17.38 9.68
CA ASN A 86 27.20 -17.04 8.32
C ASN A 86 26.82 -15.60 8.03
N GLU A 87 27.82 -14.71 7.98
CA GLU A 87 27.65 -13.27 7.79
C GLU A 87 27.22 -12.90 6.35
N SER A 88 27.50 -13.74 5.35
CA SER A 88 27.13 -13.49 3.96
C SER A 88 25.68 -13.91 3.68
N GLU A 89 25.28 -15.06 4.19
CA GLU A 89 23.90 -15.57 4.06
C GLU A 89 22.96 -15.01 5.13
N LEU A 90 23.48 -14.34 6.16
CA LEU A 90 22.74 -13.90 7.34
C LEU A 90 21.95 -15.05 7.99
N LYS A 91 22.67 -16.11 8.31
CA LYS A 91 22.14 -17.37 8.80
C LYS A 91 22.82 -17.77 10.12
N ILE A 92 22.01 -18.10 11.12
CA ILE A 92 22.43 -18.61 12.41
C ILE A 92 21.93 -20.05 12.55
N THR A 93 22.79 -20.95 13.01
CA THR A 93 22.39 -22.32 13.36
C THR A 93 22.67 -22.54 14.83
N ILE A 94 21.65 -23.01 15.57
CA ILE A 94 21.70 -23.22 17.01
C ILE A 94 21.33 -24.66 17.32
N ASN A 95 21.93 -25.21 18.41
CA ASN A 95 21.46 -26.44 19.02
C ASN A 95 20.13 -26.15 19.72
N ASN A 96 19.09 -26.93 19.43
CA ASN A 96 17.80 -26.79 20.10
C ASN A 96 17.70 -27.66 21.33
N GLY A 97 16.70 -27.46 22.18
CA GLY A 97 16.50 -28.22 23.43
C GLY A 97 16.17 -29.71 23.23
N HIS A 98 16.00 -30.16 21.98
CA HIS A 98 15.57 -31.52 21.62
C HIS A 98 16.67 -32.35 20.92
N GLY A 99 17.92 -31.91 20.99
CA GLY A 99 19.08 -32.62 20.43
C GLY A 99 19.24 -32.50 18.91
N GLY A 100 18.55 -31.53 18.29
CA GLY A 100 18.65 -31.16 16.87
C GLY A 100 19.22 -29.76 16.68
N GLU A 101 19.28 -29.35 15.42
CA GLU A 101 19.68 -27.98 15.03
C GLU A 101 18.52 -27.23 14.42
N SER A 102 18.34 -25.98 14.86
CA SER A 102 17.42 -24.99 14.27
C SER A 102 18.19 -23.95 13.48
N THR A 103 17.60 -23.47 12.39
CA THR A 103 18.20 -22.43 11.56
C THR A 103 17.35 -21.17 11.58
N ILE A 104 18.00 -20.02 11.79
CA ILE A 104 17.36 -18.70 11.75
C ILE A 104 17.97 -17.90 10.58
N TYR A 105 17.14 -17.41 9.68
CA TYR A 105 17.51 -16.57 8.54
C TYR A 105 17.14 -15.11 8.80
N VAL A 106 17.94 -14.20 8.24
CA VAL A 106 17.56 -12.78 8.13
C VAL A 106 17.51 -12.41 6.66
N ALA A 107 16.37 -11.95 6.20
CA ALA A 107 16.11 -11.68 4.78
C ALA A 107 15.39 -10.34 4.57
N GLY A 108 15.42 -9.85 3.33
CA GLY A 108 14.60 -8.73 2.88
C GLY A 108 13.36 -9.24 2.14
N ALA A 109 12.25 -8.58 2.37
CA ALA A 109 11.02 -8.85 1.63
C ALA A 109 11.02 -8.23 0.22
N ASP A 110 12.02 -7.43 -0.13
CA ASP A 110 12.28 -6.90 -1.48
C ASP A 110 12.64 -8.01 -2.48
N ASN A 111 13.26 -9.11 -2.00
CA ASN A 111 13.59 -10.27 -2.80
C ASN A 111 12.91 -11.54 -2.25
N TYR A 112 11.60 -11.47 -2.03
CA TYR A 112 10.83 -12.57 -1.45
C TYR A 112 10.79 -13.82 -2.33
N ASP A 113 10.97 -13.70 -3.65
CA ASP A 113 11.01 -14.84 -4.56
C ASP A 113 12.18 -15.79 -4.29
N ALA A 114 13.30 -15.29 -3.75
CA ALA A 114 14.41 -16.13 -3.29
C ALA A 114 14.03 -17.09 -2.13
N LEU A 115 12.90 -16.84 -1.48
CA LEU A 115 12.38 -17.71 -0.41
C LEU A 115 11.41 -18.79 -0.93
N ARG A 116 11.08 -18.79 -2.23
CA ARG A 116 10.23 -19.84 -2.82
C ARG A 116 10.89 -21.21 -2.68
N GLY A 117 10.08 -22.19 -2.32
CA GLY A 117 10.56 -23.56 -2.08
C GLY A 117 11.18 -23.79 -0.71
N MET A 118 11.34 -22.76 0.13
CA MET A 118 11.65 -22.91 1.53
C MET A 118 10.38 -23.20 2.34
N TYR A 119 10.57 -23.82 3.51
CA TYR A 119 9.53 -23.96 4.54
C TYR A 119 9.98 -23.23 5.81
N PHE A 120 9.01 -22.75 6.58
CA PHE A 120 9.30 -22.11 7.86
C PHE A 120 8.38 -22.61 8.96
N ASP A 121 8.93 -22.72 10.17
CA ASP A 121 8.21 -23.04 11.40
C ASP A 121 7.76 -21.77 12.13
N GLY A 122 8.45 -20.66 11.87
CA GLY A 122 8.07 -19.35 12.37
C GLY A 122 8.69 -18.21 11.56
N VAL A 123 7.94 -17.16 11.31
CA VAL A 123 8.42 -15.97 10.64
C VAL A 123 8.04 -14.70 11.39
N VAL A 124 8.93 -13.74 11.36
CA VAL A 124 8.68 -12.36 11.81
C VAL A 124 8.77 -11.45 10.61
N LEU A 125 7.72 -10.64 10.38
CA LEU A 125 7.69 -9.57 9.41
C LEU A 125 7.73 -8.24 10.18
N ASP A 126 8.89 -7.59 10.20
CA ASP A 126 9.06 -6.27 10.83
C ASP A 126 8.80 -5.16 9.80
N GLU A 127 8.24 -4.05 10.27
CA GLU A 127 7.75 -2.95 9.42
C GLU A 127 6.79 -3.45 8.32
N THR A 128 5.85 -4.31 8.70
CA THR A 128 4.89 -5.00 7.82
C THR A 128 4.15 -4.05 6.88
N GLY A 129 3.86 -2.83 7.32
CA GLY A 129 3.20 -1.80 6.50
C GLY A 129 4.02 -1.34 5.29
N GLN A 130 5.29 -1.73 5.17
CA GLN A 130 6.17 -1.41 4.06
C GLN A 130 6.52 -2.65 3.22
N ILE A 131 6.01 -3.82 3.57
CA ILE A 131 6.22 -5.08 2.85
C ILE A 131 5.15 -5.25 1.78
N ARG A 132 5.54 -5.66 0.57
CA ARG A 132 4.58 -5.96 -0.51
C ARG A 132 3.63 -7.08 -0.09
N PRO A 133 2.32 -6.93 -0.30
CA PRO A 133 1.33 -7.97 0.02
C PRO A 133 1.64 -9.33 -0.61
N SER A 134 2.16 -9.34 -1.85
CA SER A 134 2.57 -10.56 -2.56
C SER A 134 3.61 -11.38 -1.79
N ALA A 135 4.56 -10.74 -1.11
CA ALA A 135 5.55 -11.45 -0.28
C ALA A 135 4.88 -12.33 0.79
N TRP A 136 3.83 -11.82 1.43
CA TRP A 136 3.07 -12.58 2.40
C TRP A 136 2.17 -13.61 1.73
N TYR A 137 1.24 -13.18 0.88
CA TYR A 137 0.17 -14.06 0.40
C TYR A 137 0.66 -15.13 -0.56
N THR A 138 1.68 -14.85 -1.41
CA THR A 138 2.12 -15.77 -2.46
C THR A 138 3.35 -16.62 -2.08
N VAL A 139 4.16 -16.22 -1.09
CA VAL A 139 5.39 -16.93 -0.73
C VAL A 139 5.43 -17.35 0.74
N LEU A 140 5.34 -16.41 1.68
CA LEU A 140 5.55 -16.74 3.11
C LEU A 140 4.37 -17.51 3.70
N ARG A 141 3.14 -17.15 3.37
CA ARG A 141 1.94 -17.85 3.86
C ARG A 141 1.89 -19.32 3.40
N PRO A 142 2.16 -19.65 2.11
CA PRO A 142 2.35 -21.05 1.69
C PRO A 142 3.51 -21.76 2.38
N ALA A 143 4.68 -21.11 2.55
CA ALA A 143 5.86 -21.68 3.19
C ALA A 143 5.64 -22.10 4.65
N LEU A 144 4.61 -21.57 5.31
CA LEU A 144 4.19 -21.94 6.68
C LEU A 144 3.13 -23.07 6.71
N SER A 145 2.63 -23.51 5.54
CA SER A 145 1.45 -24.36 5.50
C SER A 145 1.74 -25.80 5.90
N ASP A 146 2.81 -26.39 5.38
CA ASP A 146 3.16 -27.81 5.57
C ASP A 146 3.40 -28.16 7.03
N ARG A 147 4.01 -27.23 7.75
CA ARG A 147 4.44 -27.44 9.14
C ARG A 147 3.59 -26.70 10.16
N ARG A 148 2.53 -26.03 9.70
CA ARG A 148 1.63 -25.20 10.52
C ARG A 148 2.40 -24.10 11.27
N GLY A 149 3.44 -23.57 10.65
CA GLY A 149 4.30 -22.53 11.21
C GLY A 149 3.51 -21.26 11.58
N TRP A 150 4.05 -20.45 12.46
CA TRP A 150 3.43 -19.22 12.96
C TRP A 150 4.02 -17.97 12.31
N ALA A 151 3.30 -16.84 12.39
CA ALA A 151 3.82 -15.55 11.95
C ALA A 151 3.54 -14.45 12.96
N ILE A 152 4.49 -13.51 13.06
CA ILE A 152 4.36 -12.24 13.76
C ILE A 152 4.47 -11.12 12.73
N PHE A 153 3.47 -10.27 12.67
CA PHE A 153 3.43 -9.06 11.87
C PHE A 153 3.60 -7.86 12.79
N ALA A 154 4.65 -7.08 12.59
CA ALA A 154 4.91 -5.96 13.47
C ALA A 154 5.25 -4.69 12.69
N GLY A 155 4.99 -3.54 13.28
CA GLY A 155 5.31 -2.25 12.69
C GLY A 155 4.64 -1.08 13.40
N THR A 156 4.92 0.09 12.86
CA THR A 156 4.11 1.31 13.06
C THR A 156 3.09 1.42 11.94
N PRO A 157 1.92 2.01 12.16
CA PRO A 157 0.95 2.25 11.09
C PRO A 157 1.53 3.06 9.94
N ALA A 158 1.10 2.72 8.72
CA ALA A 158 1.44 3.45 7.51
C ALA A 158 0.20 3.61 6.60
N GLY A 159 -0.91 4.09 7.19
CA GLY A 159 -2.22 4.13 6.54
C GLY A 159 -2.93 2.77 6.55
N LYS A 160 -4.08 2.70 5.86
CA LYS A 160 -4.92 1.48 5.78
C LYS A 160 -4.40 0.54 4.69
N ASN A 161 -3.34 -0.17 4.96
CA ASN A 161 -2.63 -1.10 4.08
C ASN A 161 -2.76 -2.57 4.54
N MET A 162 -1.97 -3.49 3.97
CA MET A 162 -1.95 -4.90 4.39
C MET A 162 -1.82 -5.05 5.91
N PHE A 163 -1.00 -4.23 6.59
CA PHE A 163 -0.82 -4.30 8.02
C PHE A 163 -2.10 -3.91 8.78
N TRP A 164 -2.84 -2.93 8.27
CA TRP A 164 -4.15 -2.59 8.79
C TRP A 164 -5.16 -3.74 8.60
N ASN A 165 -5.18 -4.39 7.43
CA ASN A 165 -6.08 -5.52 7.18
C ASN A 165 -5.77 -6.69 8.12
N LEU A 166 -4.49 -7.03 8.31
CA LEU A 166 -4.07 -8.04 9.29
C LEU A 166 -4.46 -7.68 10.74
N ARG A 167 -4.40 -6.41 11.08
CA ARG A 167 -4.87 -5.90 12.38
C ARG A 167 -6.38 -6.07 12.53
N GLU A 168 -7.17 -5.73 11.51
CA GLU A 168 -8.63 -5.93 11.53
C GLU A 168 -8.99 -7.42 11.57
N GLU A 169 -8.29 -8.26 10.81
CA GLU A 169 -8.45 -9.71 10.87
C GLU A 169 -8.17 -10.25 12.28
N ALA A 170 -7.10 -9.82 12.91
CA ALA A 170 -6.76 -10.21 14.27
C ALA A 170 -7.82 -9.75 15.29
N ARG A 171 -8.37 -8.55 15.14
CA ARG A 171 -9.43 -8.02 15.99
C ARG A 171 -10.73 -8.83 15.88
N LEU A 172 -11.06 -9.30 14.67
CA LEU A 172 -12.28 -10.08 14.41
C LEU A 172 -12.12 -11.57 14.78
N ASN A 173 -10.88 -12.08 14.84
CA ASN A 173 -10.60 -13.51 15.06
C ASN A 173 -9.70 -13.78 16.29
N PRO A 174 -10.09 -13.38 17.51
CA PRO A 174 -9.23 -13.50 18.70
C PRO A 174 -8.95 -14.97 19.11
N SER A 175 -9.70 -15.93 18.57
CA SER A 175 -9.46 -17.35 18.82
C SER A 175 -8.21 -17.88 18.13
N THR A 176 -7.81 -17.31 16.99
CA THR A 176 -6.66 -17.73 16.18
C THR A 176 -5.55 -16.70 16.10
N HIS A 177 -5.83 -15.47 16.48
CA HIS A 177 -4.91 -14.34 16.41
C HIS A 177 -4.67 -13.72 17.79
N LEU A 178 -3.45 -13.24 18.01
CA LEU A 178 -3.11 -12.31 19.08
C LEU A 178 -2.94 -10.92 18.47
N LEU A 179 -3.63 -9.92 19.04
CA LEU A 179 -3.46 -8.51 18.68
C LEU A 179 -2.87 -7.75 19.85
N LEU A 180 -1.74 -7.10 19.65
CA LEU A 180 -1.14 -6.17 20.59
C LEU A 180 -1.13 -4.77 19.97
N GLU A 181 -1.89 -3.85 20.55
CA GLU A 181 -1.89 -2.43 20.20
C GLU A 181 -1.26 -1.64 21.32
N LEU A 182 -0.08 -1.11 21.07
CA LEU A 182 0.83 -0.51 22.04
C LEU A 182 1.12 0.96 21.70
N PRO A 183 0.14 1.89 21.82
CA PRO A 183 0.39 3.32 21.69
C PRO A 183 1.20 3.83 22.89
N ALA A 184 2.02 4.86 22.69
CA ALA A 184 2.90 5.41 23.72
C ALA A 184 2.13 5.91 24.95
N SER A 185 0.94 6.45 24.76
CA SER A 185 0.05 6.88 25.85
C SER A 185 -0.38 5.77 26.80
N LYS A 186 -0.36 4.49 26.33
CA LYS A 186 -0.75 3.32 27.13
C LYS A 186 0.43 2.53 27.69
N THR A 187 1.59 2.56 27.02
CA THR A 187 2.71 1.70 27.40
C THR A 187 3.54 2.23 28.57
N GLY A 188 3.54 3.55 28.79
CA GLY A 188 4.40 4.17 29.79
C GLY A 188 5.92 4.02 29.57
N ILE A 189 6.32 3.53 28.40
CA ILE A 189 7.75 3.27 28.08
C ILE A 189 8.52 4.58 27.85
N ILE A 190 7.86 5.55 27.21
CA ILE A 190 8.44 6.88 26.93
C ILE A 190 8.03 7.82 28.05
N HIS A 191 8.99 8.59 28.55
CA HIS A 191 8.72 9.57 29.61
C HIS A 191 7.67 10.59 29.11
N PRO A 192 6.70 11.01 29.96
CA PRO A 192 5.67 11.97 29.55
C PRO A 192 6.21 13.29 29.01
N ASP A 193 7.35 13.78 29.53
CA ASP A 193 7.97 15.00 29.04
C ASP A 193 8.47 14.85 27.62
N GLU A 194 9.11 13.71 27.30
CA GLU A 194 9.57 13.39 25.96
C GLU A 194 8.40 13.31 24.96
N LEU A 195 7.26 12.74 25.37
CA LEU A 195 6.05 12.71 24.52
C LEU A 195 5.50 14.13 24.29
N ARG A 196 5.55 15.01 25.29
CA ARG A 196 5.15 16.42 25.13
C ARG A 196 6.05 17.16 24.17
N ASP A 197 7.36 16.98 24.32
CA ASP A 197 8.36 17.61 23.44
C ASP A 197 8.24 17.11 22.00
N ALA A 198 8.08 15.81 21.81
CA ALA A 198 7.83 15.21 20.48
C ALA A 198 6.55 15.77 19.83
N LYS A 199 5.48 15.95 20.61
CA LYS A 199 4.22 16.50 20.10
C LYS A 199 4.34 17.97 19.66
N VAL A 200 5.21 18.74 20.31
CA VAL A 200 5.47 20.15 19.92
C VAL A 200 6.35 20.21 18.64
N GLN A 201 7.26 19.25 18.46
CA GLN A 201 8.23 19.26 17.36
C GLN A 201 7.72 18.58 16.08
N MET A 202 6.62 17.84 16.16
CA MET A 202 6.05 17.08 15.04
C MET A 202 4.68 17.63 14.65
N THR A 203 4.21 17.30 13.43
CA THR A 203 2.82 17.52 13.10
C THR A 203 1.91 16.56 13.89
N ASP A 204 0.67 16.96 14.15
CA ASP A 204 -0.29 16.11 14.87
C ASP A 204 -0.45 14.73 14.18
N GLU A 205 -0.48 14.70 12.83
CA GLU A 205 -0.58 13.46 12.07
C GLU A 205 0.64 12.56 12.27
N ALA A 206 1.86 13.12 12.21
CA ALA A 206 3.07 12.36 12.44
C ALA A 206 3.15 11.81 13.86
N PHE A 207 2.74 12.60 14.86
CA PHE A 207 2.66 12.16 16.24
C PHE A 207 1.66 11.03 16.41
N LEU A 208 0.46 11.15 15.83
CA LEU A 208 -0.58 10.12 15.89
C LEU A 208 -0.10 8.79 15.24
N VAL A 209 0.63 8.84 14.13
CA VAL A 209 1.19 7.65 13.48
C VAL A 209 2.29 7.02 14.33
N GLU A 210 3.31 7.80 14.69
CA GLU A 210 4.56 7.26 15.26
C GLU A 210 4.43 6.89 16.75
N TYR A 211 3.59 7.62 17.49
CA TYR A 211 3.44 7.44 18.93
C TYR A 211 2.08 6.86 19.34
N GLU A 212 0.99 7.25 18.69
CA GLU A 212 -0.35 6.79 19.07
C GLU A 212 -0.90 5.64 18.21
N CYS A 213 -0.06 5.11 17.30
CA CYS A 213 -0.39 3.94 16.48
C CYS A 213 -1.66 4.12 15.63
N SER A 214 -1.93 5.35 15.15
CA SER A 214 -3.10 5.65 14.34
C SER A 214 -2.91 5.22 12.89
N PHE A 215 -3.85 4.42 12.38
CA PHE A 215 -3.94 4.09 10.94
C PHE A 215 -4.74 5.12 10.14
N ASP A 216 -5.49 5.98 10.82
CA ASP A 216 -6.35 6.99 10.18
C ASP A 216 -5.64 8.33 9.96
N ALA A 217 -4.52 8.56 10.64
CA ALA A 217 -3.74 9.78 10.44
C ALA A 217 -3.08 9.78 9.05
N ALA A 218 -3.07 10.95 8.41
CA ALA A 218 -2.42 11.10 7.11
C ALA A 218 -0.91 10.81 7.22
N VAL A 219 -0.37 10.04 6.27
CA VAL A 219 1.07 9.78 6.22
C VAL A 219 1.78 11.07 5.80
N PRO A 220 2.69 11.64 6.61
CA PRO A 220 3.39 12.87 6.25
C PRO A 220 4.10 12.74 4.90
N GLY A 221 3.91 13.73 4.02
CA GLY A 221 4.51 13.72 2.69
C GLY A 221 3.79 12.86 1.65
N ALA A 222 2.78 12.09 2.01
CA ALA A 222 2.00 11.30 1.04
C ALA A 222 1.17 12.21 0.12
N TYR A 223 1.11 11.82 -1.18
CA TYR A 223 0.36 12.58 -2.17
C TYR A 223 -1.13 12.28 -2.14
N TYR A 224 -1.54 11.01 -1.95
CA TYR A 224 -2.91 10.55 -2.12
C TYR A 224 -3.50 9.83 -0.90
N ALA A 225 -2.72 9.56 0.16
CA ALA A 225 -3.16 8.76 1.30
C ALA A 225 -4.47 9.24 1.91
N LYS A 226 -4.66 10.56 2.09
CA LYS A 226 -5.89 11.14 2.60
C LYS A 226 -7.06 10.89 1.63
N LEU A 227 -6.87 11.10 0.34
CA LEU A 227 -7.93 10.93 -0.68
C LEU A 227 -8.40 9.48 -0.78
N ILE A 228 -7.48 8.52 -0.66
CA ILE A 228 -7.81 7.10 -0.62
C ILE A 228 -8.48 6.74 0.70
N GLY A 229 -8.03 7.30 1.83
CA GLY A 229 -8.71 7.16 3.12
C GLY A 229 -10.16 7.67 3.07
N ASP A 230 -10.38 8.84 2.48
CA ASP A 230 -11.72 9.41 2.26
C ASP A 230 -12.57 8.48 1.36
N ALA A 231 -11.97 7.88 0.32
CA ALA A 231 -12.66 6.92 -0.55
C ALA A 231 -13.14 5.68 0.21
N TYR A 232 -12.37 5.15 1.16
CA TYR A 232 -12.81 4.07 2.05
C TYR A 232 -13.95 4.51 2.97
N ASN A 233 -13.81 5.66 3.61
CA ASN A 233 -14.81 6.16 4.54
C ASN A 233 -16.15 6.49 3.86
N GLU A 234 -16.12 6.90 2.59
CA GLU A 234 -17.28 7.20 1.77
C GLU A 234 -17.87 5.97 1.06
N GLY A 235 -17.29 4.78 1.23
CA GLY A 235 -17.74 3.55 0.57
C GLY A 235 -17.46 3.50 -0.93
N ARG A 236 -16.52 4.32 -1.43
CA ARG A 236 -16.07 4.32 -2.82
C ARG A 236 -14.99 3.26 -3.11
N VAL A 237 -14.47 2.60 -2.09
CA VAL A 237 -13.69 1.38 -2.19
C VAL A 237 -14.54 0.23 -1.68
N GLY A 238 -14.74 -0.80 -2.50
CA GLY A 238 -15.59 -1.94 -2.20
C GLY A 238 -15.89 -2.78 -3.44
N LYS A 239 -17.04 -3.45 -3.49
CA LYS A 239 -17.45 -4.26 -4.64
C LYS A 239 -17.97 -3.38 -5.78
N HIS A 240 -17.09 -2.99 -6.67
CA HIS A 240 -17.40 -2.18 -7.86
C HIS A 240 -17.04 -2.93 -9.14
N ALA A 241 -17.67 -4.11 -9.34
CA ALA A 241 -17.42 -4.97 -10.48
C ALA A 241 -17.60 -4.25 -11.83
N VAL A 242 -16.96 -4.79 -12.86
CA VAL A 242 -17.08 -4.32 -14.24
C VAL A 242 -18.54 -4.24 -14.66
N ASP A 243 -18.97 -3.09 -15.16
CA ASP A 243 -20.29 -2.90 -15.77
C ASP A 243 -20.23 -3.31 -17.25
N PRO A 244 -20.93 -4.36 -17.67
CA PRO A 244 -20.87 -4.83 -19.06
C PRO A 244 -21.41 -3.83 -20.10
N ALA A 245 -22.11 -2.78 -19.67
CA ALA A 245 -22.60 -1.71 -20.57
C ALA A 245 -21.50 -0.74 -21.01
N PHE A 246 -20.35 -0.74 -20.35
CA PHE A 246 -19.25 0.17 -20.66
C PHE A 246 -17.96 -0.63 -20.94
N PRO A 247 -17.20 -0.26 -22.00
CA PRO A 247 -15.89 -0.89 -22.23
C PRO A 247 -14.86 -0.42 -21.20
N VAL A 248 -13.90 -1.27 -20.90
CA VAL A 248 -12.78 -0.94 -19.99
C VAL A 248 -11.65 -0.32 -20.80
N ASN A 249 -11.17 0.82 -20.34
CA ASN A 249 -9.93 1.45 -20.79
C ASN A 249 -8.76 0.94 -19.96
N LEU A 250 -7.57 0.89 -20.55
CA LEU A 250 -6.34 0.44 -19.90
C LEU A 250 -5.23 1.47 -20.06
N VAL A 251 -4.41 1.64 -19.06
CA VAL A 251 -3.21 2.49 -19.12
C VAL A 251 -2.04 1.80 -18.44
N ALA A 252 -0.84 1.99 -18.99
CA ALA A 252 0.38 1.43 -18.42
C ALA A 252 1.38 2.52 -18.03
N ASP A 253 2.17 2.21 -17.01
CA ASP A 253 3.54 2.69 -16.84
C ASP A 253 4.49 1.54 -17.19
N LEU A 254 5.42 1.79 -18.12
CA LEU A 254 6.26 0.74 -18.72
C LEU A 254 7.67 0.79 -18.15
N GLY A 255 8.00 -0.10 -17.21
CA GLY A 255 9.38 -0.38 -16.78
C GLY A 255 9.90 -1.66 -17.41
N PHE A 256 11.18 -1.73 -17.75
CA PHE A 256 11.80 -2.98 -18.22
C PHE A 256 12.59 -3.70 -17.12
N THR A 257 13.42 -2.99 -16.39
CA THR A 257 14.13 -3.48 -15.18
C THR A 257 13.34 -3.26 -13.90
N ASP A 258 12.39 -2.33 -13.96
CA ASP A 258 11.47 -1.99 -12.90
C ASP A 258 10.08 -2.54 -13.24
N SER A 259 9.15 -2.51 -12.30
CA SER A 259 7.79 -3.04 -12.51
C SER A 259 7.05 -2.31 -13.63
N CYS A 260 6.30 -3.06 -14.42
CA CYS A 260 5.33 -2.55 -15.38
C CYS A 260 3.93 -2.63 -14.75
N SER A 261 3.26 -1.51 -14.58
CA SER A 261 1.96 -1.45 -13.90
C SER A 261 0.84 -0.99 -14.83
N TRP A 262 -0.32 -1.60 -14.67
CA TRP A 262 -1.52 -1.36 -15.48
C TRP A 262 -2.72 -1.06 -14.61
N TRP A 263 -3.50 -0.04 -15.00
CA TRP A 263 -4.82 0.23 -14.46
C TRP A 263 -5.91 0.05 -15.50
N GLY A 264 -7.02 -0.57 -15.07
CA GLY A 264 -8.25 -0.69 -15.86
C GLY A 264 -9.37 0.19 -15.29
N TRP A 265 -10.04 0.97 -16.15
CA TRP A 265 -11.16 1.82 -15.71
C TRP A 265 -12.29 1.91 -16.72
N GLN A 266 -13.45 2.26 -16.22
CA GLN A 266 -14.65 2.56 -16.99
C GLN A 266 -15.14 3.98 -16.68
N GLU A 267 -15.54 4.71 -17.71
CA GLU A 267 -16.26 5.98 -17.54
C GLU A 267 -17.76 5.68 -17.48
N THR A 268 -18.35 5.81 -16.30
CA THR A 268 -19.76 5.55 -16.06
C THR A 268 -20.52 6.86 -15.81
N ARG A 269 -21.84 6.77 -15.72
CA ARG A 269 -22.68 7.94 -15.43
C ARG A 269 -22.43 8.53 -14.03
N ASP A 270 -22.03 7.67 -13.10
CA ASP A 270 -21.86 8.03 -11.69
C ASP A 270 -20.44 8.45 -11.34
N GLY A 271 -19.48 8.21 -12.25
CA GLY A 271 -18.07 8.51 -12.04
C GLY A 271 -17.14 7.56 -12.79
N ILE A 272 -15.92 7.49 -12.35
CA ILE A 272 -14.89 6.62 -12.91
C ILE A 272 -14.83 5.36 -12.03
N ARG A 273 -15.09 4.19 -12.60
CA ARG A 273 -14.88 2.90 -11.92
C ARG A 273 -13.51 2.36 -12.25
N ILE A 274 -12.71 2.14 -11.24
CA ILE A 274 -11.41 1.47 -11.35
C ILE A 274 -11.65 0.00 -11.06
N VAL A 275 -11.46 -0.85 -12.07
CA VAL A 275 -11.97 -2.23 -12.07
C VAL A 275 -10.90 -3.29 -12.21
N ASP A 276 -9.66 -2.90 -12.50
CA ASP A 276 -8.55 -3.84 -12.62
C ASP A 276 -7.22 -3.14 -12.33
N PHE A 277 -6.30 -3.88 -11.73
CA PHE A 277 -4.90 -3.50 -11.55
C PHE A 277 -4.02 -4.73 -11.78
N MET A 278 -2.87 -4.51 -12.39
CA MET A 278 -1.85 -5.53 -12.55
C MET A 278 -0.48 -4.88 -12.50
N GLU A 279 0.41 -5.45 -11.75
CA GLU A 279 1.82 -5.11 -11.75
C GLU A 279 2.65 -6.38 -11.87
N ASP A 280 3.66 -6.37 -12.74
CA ASP A 280 4.61 -7.46 -12.90
C ASP A 280 5.96 -6.90 -13.31
N ASP A 281 7.04 -7.62 -13.01
CA ASP A 281 8.39 -7.23 -13.35
C ASP A 281 9.06 -8.27 -14.25
N ASN A 282 10.11 -7.84 -14.96
CA ASN A 282 10.93 -8.72 -15.80
C ASN A 282 10.16 -9.55 -16.85
N GLN A 283 8.97 -9.09 -17.28
CA GLN A 283 8.14 -9.77 -18.26
C GLN A 283 8.31 -9.16 -19.66
N PRO A 284 8.27 -9.98 -20.72
CA PRO A 284 8.26 -9.47 -22.08
C PRO A 284 6.93 -8.77 -22.40
N ILE A 285 6.95 -7.84 -23.35
CA ILE A 285 5.73 -7.12 -23.79
C ILE A 285 4.61 -8.07 -24.22
N GLN A 286 4.92 -9.23 -24.76
CA GLN A 286 3.93 -10.24 -25.14
C GLN A 286 3.10 -10.72 -23.95
N HIS A 287 3.68 -10.83 -22.76
CA HIS A 287 2.98 -11.17 -21.51
C HIS A 287 1.81 -10.20 -21.25
N TYR A 288 2.05 -8.89 -21.34
CA TYR A 288 1.02 -7.88 -21.12
C TYR A 288 -0.03 -7.85 -22.24
N ILE A 289 0.38 -8.09 -23.48
CA ILE A 289 -0.55 -8.21 -24.61
C ILE A 289 -1.48 -9.42 -24.43
N ASP A 290 -0.97 -10.56 -23.96
CA ASP A 290 -1.73 -11.76 -23.68
C ASP A 290 -2.65 -11.55 -22.48
N TRP A 291 -2.17 -10.85 -21.46
CA TRP A 291 -3.00 -10.44 -20.33
C TRP A 291 -4.18 -9.58 -20.78
N ILE A 292 -3.98 -8.56 -21.61
CA ILE A 292 -5.06 -7.73 -22.17
C ILE A 292 -6.08 -8.58 -22.94
N LYS A 293 -5.61 -9.50 -23.79
CA LYS A 293 -6.48 -10.37 -24.60
C LYS A 293 -7.26 -11.39 -23.77
N SER A 294 -6.76 -11.77 -22.60
CA SER A 294 -7.38 -12.74 -21.71
C SER A 294 -8.43 -12.13 -20.77
N ARG A 295 -8.65 -10.82 -20.79
CA ARG A 295 -9.59 -10.18 -19.88
C ARG A 295 -11.02 -10.69 -20.11
N PRO A 296 -11.79 -10.96 -19.04
CA PRO A 296 -13.17 -11.47 -19.13
C PRO A 296 -14.17 -10.38 -19.49
N TYR A 297 -13.72 -9.15 -19.71
CA TYR A 297 -14.54 -7.98 -20.02
C TYR A 297 -14.15 -7.37 -21.37
N LEU A 298 -15.05 -6.53 -21.91
CA LEU A 298 -14.79 -5.82 -23.16
C LEU A 298 -13.77 -4.71 -22.96
N VAL A 299 -12.57 -4.90 -23.48
CA VAL A 299 -11.52 -3.86 -23.54
C VAL A 299 -11.85 -2.87 -24.67
N ASN A 300 -11.80 -1.57 -24.39
CA ASN A 300 -12.00 -0.53 -25.39
C ASN A 300 -10.86 -0.56 -26.41
N PRO A 301 -11.10 -0.86 -27.71
CA PRO A 301 -10.04 -0.93 -28.71
C PRO A 301 -9.28 0.39 -28.93
N LYS A 302 -9.90 1.52 -28.55
CA LYS A 302 -9.31 2.86 -28.59
C LYS A 302 -8.95 3.41 -27.23
N GLY A 303 -9.05 2.61 -26.18
CA GLY A 303 -8.84 3.01 -24.78
C GLY A 303 -7.61 2.37 -24.15
N ILE A 304 -6.60 2.00 -24.94
CA ILE A 304 -5.34 1.49 -24.43
C ILE A 304 -4.29 2.59 -24.56
N TRP A 305 -3.74 3.00 -23.40
CA TRP A 305 -2.87 4.15 -23.30
C TRP A 305 -1.47 3.75 -22.83
N LEU A 306 -0.45 4.24 -23.51
CA LEU A 306 0.95 3.97 -23.21
C LEU A 306 1.70 5.28 -22.99
N PRO A 307 2.77 5.30 -22.18
CA PRO A 307 3.63 6.46 -22.02
C PRO A 307 4.43 6.76 -23.31
N HIS A 308 5.03 7.94 -23.38
CA HIS A 308 5.73 8.42 -24.60
C HIS A 308 6.95 7.61 -24.97
N ASP A 309 7.64 7.03 -24.01
CA ASP A 309 8.81 6.15 -24.20
C ASP A 309 8.48 4.84 -24.92
N ALA A 310 7.19 4.44 -24.98
CA ALA A 310 6.73 3.33 -25.82
C ALA A 310 7.05 3.49 -27.33
N ARG A 311 7.39 4.70 -27.77
CA ARG A 311 7.88 4.99 -29.15
C ARG A 311 9.33 4.58 -29.37
N ALA A 312 10.12 4.46 -28.33
CA ALA A 312 11.53 4.14 -28.44
C ALA A 312 11.70 2.72 -29.02
N LYS A 313 12.62 2.60 -29.99
CA LYS A 313 12.95 1.29 -30.57
C LYS A 313 13.94 0.55 -29.68
N SER A 314 13.63 -0.70 -29.37
CA SER A 314 14.57 -1.58 -28.69
C SER A 314 15.74 -1.93 -29.61
N LEU A 315 16.97 -1.82 -29.10
CA LEU A 315 18.19 -2.25 -29.82
C LEU A 315 18.19 -3.75 -30.10
N GLN A 316 17.52 -4.57 -29.31
CA GLN A 316 17.46 -6.02 -29.46
C GLN A 316 16.50 -6.46 -30.58
N THR A 317 15.33 -5.83 -30.69
CA THR A 317 14.28 -6.25 -31.62
C THR A 317 14.13 -5.34 -32.83
N GLY A 318 14.72 -4.14 -32.80
CA GLY A 318 14.55 -3.10 -33.80
C GLY A 318 13.13 -2.52 -33.87
N LYS A 319 12.20 -2.99 -33.01
CA LYS A 319 10.80 -2.57 -32.96
C LYS A 319 10.53 -1.75 -31.71
N SER A 320 9.61 -0.80 -31.82
CA SER A 320 9.07 -0.09 -30.66
C SER A 320 8.00 -0.94 -29.96
N ILE A 321 7.65 -0.58 -28.70
CA ILE A 321 6.56 -1.21 -27.98
C ILE A 321 5.24 -1.01 -28.75
N ILE A 322 5.00 0.18 -29.28
CA ILE A 322 3.83 0.49 -30.12
C ILE A 322 3.74 -0.44 -31.33
N GLU A 323 4.85 -0.67 -32.04
CA GLU A 323 4.88 -1.57 -33.21
C GLU A 323 4.55 -3.02 -32.81
N GLN A 324 4.93 -3.46 -31.60
CA GLN A 324 4.58 -4.79 -31.10
C GLN A 324 3.09 -4.90 -30.79
N PHE A 325 2.48 -3.88 -30.18
CA PHE A 325 1.03 -3.82 -29.95
C PHE A 325 0.26 -3.81 -31.28
N LEU A 326 0.69 -3.01 -32.25
CA LEU A 326 0.07 -2.96 -33.60
C LEU A 326 0.13 -4.31 -34.31
N ALA A 327 1.25 -5.01 -34.22
CA ALA A 327 1.41 -6.35 -34.79
C ALA A 327 0.46 -7.38 -34.17
N ASN A 328 0.00 -7.13 -32.95
CA ASN A 328 -0.98 -7.95 -32.24
C ASN A 328 -2.45 -7.47 -32.39
N GLY A 329 -2.68 -6.51 -33.31
CA GLY A 329 -4.02 -5.96 -33.60
C GLY A 329 -4.53 -4.92 -32.58
N ILE A 330 -3.67 -4.47 -31.67
CA ILE A 330 -4.00 -3.46 -30.66
C ILE A 330 -3.43 -2.11 -31.13
N ARG A 331 -4.25 -1.05 -31.09
CA ARG A 331 -3.84 0.32 -31.46
C ARG A 331 -3.78 1.20 -30.22
N PRO A 332 -2.64 1.27 -29.52
CA PRO A 332 -2.53 2.09 -28.34
C PRO A 332 -2.51 3.58 -28.69
N GLN A 333 -2.99 4.40 -27.76
CA GLN A 333 -2.84 5.84 -27.75
C GLN A 333 -1.67 6.22 -26.82
N LEU A 334 -1.15 7.43 -26.99
CA LEU A 334 -0.14 7.94 -26.06
C LEU A 334 -0.81 8.86 -25.06
N VAL A 335 -0.40 8.72 -23.81
CA VAL A 335 -0.81 9.62 -22.73
C VAL A 335 -0.38 11.06 -23.10
N PRO A 336 -1.22 12.09 -22.83
CA PRO A 336 -0.80 13.48 -23.01
C PRO A 336 0.48 13.80 -22.25
N GLU A 337 1.40 14.50 -22.90
CA GLU A 337 2.66 14.91 -22.28
C GLU A 337 2.41 16.04 -21.29
N MET A 338 2.75 15.81 -20.03
CA MET A 338 2.59 16.78 -18.95
C MET A 338 3.73 16.65 -17.93
N SER A 339 3.94 17.71 -17.14
CA SER A 339 4.93 17.64 -16.06
C SER A 339 4.52 16.63 -14.99
N LEU A 340 5.50 16.09 -14.27
CA LEU A 340 5.25 15.19 -13.14
C LEU A 340 4.27 15.80 -12.13
N GLN A 341 4.43 17.09 -11.83
CA GLN A 341 3.59 17.80 -10.87
C GLN A 341 2.14 17.96 -11.36
N ASP A 342 1.96 18.28 -12.63
CA ASP A 342 0.61 18.40 -13.22
C ASP A 342 -0.10 17.05 -13.23
N GLY A 343 0.63 15.94 -13.49
CA GLY A 343 0.10 14.60 -13.41
C GLY A 343 -0.32 14.22 -11.97
N ILE A 344 0.46 14.61 -10.96
CA ILE A 344 0.09 14.41 -9.55
C ILE A 344 -1.19 15.19 -9.21
N GLU A 345 -1.31 16.44 -9.65
CA GLU A 345 -2.51 17.23 -9.41
C GLU A 345 -3.73 16.68 -10.19
N ALA A 346 -3.54 16.19 -11.42
CA ALA A 346 -4.59 15.52 -12.17
C ALA A 346 -5.12 14.30 -11.40
N ALA A 347 -4.23 13.46 -10.84
CA ALA A 347 -4.64 12.33 -10.02
C ALA A 347 -5.39 12.77 -8.75
N ARG A 348 -4.94 13.82 -8.08
CA ARG A 348 -5.64 14.39 -6.90
C ARG A 348 -7.05 14.85 -7.21
N LEU A 349 -7.26 15.43 -8.38
CA LEU A 349 -8.58 15.89 -8.84
C LEU A 349 -9.48 14.72 -9.28
N THR A 350 -8.89 13.63 -9.77
CA THR A 350 -9.60 12.46 -10.29
C THR A 350 -10.05 11.51 -9.20
N ILE A 351 -9.19 11.20 -8.20
CA ILE A 351 -9.49 10.25 -7.10
C ILE A 351 -10.84 10.50 -6.42
N PRO A 352 -11.27 11.75 -6.12
CA PRO A 352 -12.57 12.00 -5.50
C PRO A 352 -13.79 11.53 -6.32
N SER A 353 -13.62 11.31 -7.62
CA SER A 353 -14.69 10.80 -8.50
C SER A 353 -14.52 9.31 -8.85
N CYS A 354 -13.51 8.64 -8.27
CA CYS A 354 -13.26 7.24 -8.51
C CYS A 354 -13.99 6.33 -7.52
N TYR A 355 -14.45 5.19 -8.03
CA TYR A 355 -14.95 4.04 -7.30
C TYR A 355 -14.03 2.87 -7.61
N PHE A 356 -13.42 2.27 -6.60
CA PHE A 356 -12.42 1.23 -6.77
C PHE A 356 -13.00 -0.13 -6.41
N ASP A 357 -12.85 -1.11 -7.32
CA ASP A 357 -13.06 -2.50 -6.92
C ASP A 357 -11.94 -2.93 -5.97
N GLU A 358 -12.29 -3.26 -4.73
CA GLU A 358 -11.31 -3.48 -3.67
C GLU A 358 -10.47 -4.73 -3.93
N GLU A 359 -11.08 -5.79 -4.44
CA GLU A 359 -10.40 -7.06 -4.67
C GLU A 359 -9.45 -6.97 -5.87
N ALA A 360 -9.94 -6.44 -6.99
CA ALA A 360 -9.16 -6.33 -8.22
C ALA A 360 -8.07 -5.24 -8.16
N CYS A 361 -8.26 -4.20 -7.33
CA CYS A 361 -7.36 -3.04 -7.26
C CYS A 361 -6.56 -2.96 -5.96
N TYR A 362 -6.59 -4.01 -5.13
CA TYR A 362 -5.99 -4.01 -3.80
C TYR A 362 -4.53 -3.52 -3.80
N GLU A 363 -3.68 -4.11 -4.63
CA GLU A 363 -2.26 -3.78 -4.71
C GLU A 363 -2.04 -2.34 -5.21
N GLY A 364 -2.78 -1.94 -6.24
CA GLY A 364 -2.73 -0.57 -6.76
C GLY A 364 -3.18 0.49 -5.73
N LEU A 365 -4.19 0.20 -4.92
CA LEU A 365 -4.62 1.06 -3.82
C LEU A 365 -3.51 1.23 -2.77
N GLU A 366 -2.73 0.18 -2.49
CA GLU A 366 -1.56 0.25 -1.62
C GLU A 366 -0.50 1.19 -2.19
N HIS A 367 -0.24 1.13 -3.50
CA HIS A 367 0.69 2.05 -4.16
C HIS A 367 0.22 3.49 -4.05
N LEU A 368 -1.06 3.77 -4.30
CA LEU A 368 -1.61 5.13 -4.17
C LEU A 368 -1.51 5.68 -2.74
N ARG A 369 -1.73 4.84 -1.73
CA ARG A 369 -1.62 5.26 -0.33
C ARG A 369 -0.18 5.56 0.09
N ALA A 370 0.76 4.74 -0.37
CA ALA A 370 2.15 4.82 0.03
C ALA A 370 2.97 5.80 -0.80
N TYR A 371 2.43 6.30 -1.93
CA TYR A 371 3.12 7.26 -2.79
C TYR A 371 3.38 8.58 -2.08
N MET A 372 4.66 8.87 -1.81
CA MET A 372 5.06 9.99 -0.99
C MET A 372 6.22 10.79 -1.58
N ARG A 373 6.41 12.00 -1.07
CA ARG A 373 7.55 12.84 -1.37
C ARG A 373 8.85 12.25 -0.83
N GLU A 374 9.93 12.46 -1.56
CA GLU A 374 11.27 12.13 -1.06
C GLU A 374 11.62 13.02 0.12
N TRP A 375 12.07 12.42 1.23
CA TRP A 375 12.57 13.13 2.38
C TRP A 375 14.06 13.44 2.19
N ASP A 376 14.45 14.70 2.40
CA ASP A 376 15.85 15.12 2.39
C ASP A 376 16.38 15.21 3.83
N GLU A 377 17.23 14.26 4.20
CA GLU A 377 17.81 14.20 5.54
C GLU A 377 18.70 15.40 5.88
N LYS A 378 19.31 16.04 4.86
CA LYS A 378 20.21 17.17 5.07
C LYS A 378 19.47 18.46 5.39
N THR A 379 18.36 18.68 4.68
CA THR A 379 17.55 19.90 4.85
C THR A 379 16.37 19.69 5.78
N GLN A 380 16.11 18.44 6.22
CA GLN A 380 14.96 18.06 7.06
C GLN A 380 13.62 18.51 6.45
N THR A 381 13.48 18.42 5.12
CA THR A 381 12.29 18.82 4.38
C THR A 381 11.92 17.78 3.32
N TYR A 382 10.66 17.77 2.92
CA TYR A 382 10.22 16.98 1.77
C TYR A 382 10.59 17.68 0.47
N ARG A 383 11.30 16.97 -0.42
CA ARG A 383 11.57 17.44 -1.78
C ARG A 383 10.28 17.53 -2.59
N ASN A 384 10.25 18.41 -3.56
CA ASN A 384 9.10 18.53 -4.47
C ASN A 384 9.13 17.49 -5.60
N ARG A 385 9.51 16.26 -5.24
CA ARG A 385 9.48 15.10 -6.13
C ARG A 385 9.11 13.86 -5.33
N PRO A 386 8.46 12.87 -5.97
CA PRO A 386 8.17 11.61 -5.31
C PRO A 386 9.46 10.83 -5.00
N LYS A 387 9.38 10.06 -3.95
CA LYS A 387 10.36 9.03 -3.65
C LYS A 387 10.21 7.91 -4.69
N HIS A 388 11.32 7.56 -5.33
CA HIS A 388 11.34 6.42 -6.24
C HIS A 388 11.52 5.14 -5.42
N ASP A 389 10.44 4.38 -5.27
CA ASP A 389 10.40 3.11 -4.58
C ASP A 389 9.37 2.18 -5.23
N GLN A 390 9.14 1.02 -4.63
CA GLN A 390 8.18 0.02 -5.13
C GLN A 390 6.75 0.55 -5.33
N HIS A 391 6.38 1.69 -4.75
CA HIS A 391 5.05 2.27 -4.86
C HIS A 391 4.93 3.30 -5.99
N SER A 392 6.06 3.69 -6.59
CA SER A 392 6.06 4.72 -7.63
C SER A 392 5.39 4.25 -8.92
N HIS A 393 5.59 3.00 -9.35
CA HIS A 393 5.08 2.51 -10.64
C HIS A 393 3.55 2.49 -10.70
N GLY A 394 2.89 1.90 -9.70
CA GLY A 394 1.42 1.89 -9.62
C GLY A 394 0.81 3.29 -9.48
N ALA A 395 1.51 4.21 -8.80
CA ALA A 395 1.07 5.60 -8.69
C ALA A 395 1.31 6.39 -9.98
N ASP A 396 2.40 6.13 -10.69
CA ASP A 396 2.75 6.79 -11.95
C ASP A 396 1.80 6.36 -13.07
N SER A 397 1.46 5.07 -13.17
CA SER A 397 0.43 4.60 -14.09
C SER A 397 -0.96 5.18 -13.76
N PHE A 398 -1.28 5.41 -12.48
CA PHE A 398 -2.53 6.10 -12.10
C PHE A 398 -2.53 7.59 -12.49
N ARG A 399 -1.38 8.28 -12.44
CA ARG A 399 -1.26 9.65 -13.01
C ARG A 399 -1.60 9.64 -14.50
N TYR A 400 -1.14 8.66 -15.24
CA TYR A 400 -1.47 8.51 -16.65
C TYR A 400 -2.95 8.21 -16.87
N LEU A 401 -3.58 7.40 -16.00
CA LEU A 401 -5.02 7.21 -16.01
C LEU A 401 -5.76 8.56 -15.86
N ALA A 402 -5.36 9.33 -14.86
CA ALA A 402 -5.99 10.63 -14.59
C ALA A 402 -5.88 11.61 -15.76
N LEU A 403 -4.81 11.53 -16.56
CA LEU A 403 -4.64 12.33 -17.78
C LEU A 403 -5.45 11.79 -18.97
N ALA A 404 -5.67 10.48 -19.02
CA ALA A 404 -6.42 9.82 -20.10
C ALA A 404 -7.94 9.83 -19.87
N ALA A 405 -8.38 9.74 -18.60
CA ALA A 405 -9.77 9.76 -18.23
C ALA A 405 -10.38 11.16 -18.40
N ARG A 406 -11.54 11.24 -19.00
CA ARG A 406 -12.28 12.52 -19.08
C ARG A 406 -12.94 12.79 -17.74
N PRO A 407 -12.75 13.98 -17.12
CA PRO A 407 -13.45 14.30 -15.90
C PRO A 407 -14.95 14.31 -16.18
N VAL A 408 -15.69 13.41 -15.54
CA VAL A 408 -17.15 13.45 -15.54
C VAL A 408 -17.54 14.74 -14.82
N SER A 409 -18.11 15.71 -15.59
CA SER A 409 -18.64 16.93 -14.99
C SER A 409 -19.66 16.55 -13.92
N ARG A 410 -19.28 16.68 -12.64
CA ARG A 410 -20.25 16.57 -11.54
C ARG A 410 -21.30 17.66 -11.75
N LYS A 411 -22.44 17.32 -12.34
CA LYS A 411 -23.66 18.07 -12.10
C LYS A 411 -23.90 17.94 -10.61
N SER A 412 -23.64 19.02 -9.88
CA SER A 412 -23.97 19.07 -8.46
C SER A 412 -25.46 18.78 -8.34
N HIS A 413 -25.83 17.60 -7.91
CA HIS A 413 -27.13 17.37 -7.32
C HIS A 413 -27.13 18.08 -5.96
N ARG A 414 -27.10 19.41 -5.98
CA ARG A 414 -27.70 20.14 -4.88
C ARG A 414 -29.17 19.77 -4.94
N ALA A 415 -29.61 18.96 -3.98
CA ALA A 415 -31.02 18.83 -3.70
C ALA A 415 -31.59 20.25 -3.66
N PRO A 416 -32.71 20.53 -4.32
CA PRO A 416 -33.30 21.84 -4.25
C PRO A 416 -33.58 22.10 -2.76
N THR A 417 -32.86 23.04 -2.18
CA THR A 417 -33.19 23.56 -0.86
C THR A 417 -34.57 24.16 -1.04
N ILE A 418 -35.61 23.46 -0.55
CA ILE A 418 -36.95 24.01 -0.44
C ILE A 418 -36.83 25.12 0.61
N THR A 419 -36.53 26.32 0.13
CA THR A 419 -36.65 27.52 0.93
C THR A 419 -38.15 27.73 1.12
N THR A 420 -38.66 27.31 2.27
CA THR A 420 -39.99 27.72 2.69
C THR A 420 -40.02 29.26 2.70
N MET A 421 -40.68 29.84 1.73
CA MET A 421 -40.92 31.29 1.73
C MET A 421 -41.64 31.67 3.01
N PRO A 422 -41.21 32.74 3.72
CA PRO A 422 -41.95 33.26 4.84
C PRO A 422 -43.33 33.77 4.33
N LYS A 423 -44.40 33.27 4.95
CA LYS A 423 -45.76 33.83 4.80
C LYS A 423 -45.75 35.24 5.33
N SER A 424 -45.53 36.22 4.46
CA SER A 424 -46.06 37.61 4.54
C SER A 424 -45.19 38.53 3.70
N MET A 425 -45.58 38.69 2.44
CA MET A 425 -45.41 39.93 1.71
C MET A 425 -46.46 39.96 0.60
N ASN A 426 -47.56 40.64 0.90
CA ASN A 426 -48.55 41.05 -0.09
C ASN A 426 -47.91 42.10 -0.97
N TYR A 427 -47.36 41.70 -2.12
CA TYR A 427 -47.15 42.63 -3.24
C TYR A 427 -48.21 42.31 -4.28
N GLY A 428 -49.22 43.20 -4.35
CA GLY A 428 -50.21 43.19 -5.40
C GLY A 428 -49.55 43.48 -6.77
N PHE A 429 -49.23 42.41 -7.50
CA PHE A 429 -49.00 42.51 -8.92
C PHE A 429 -50.17 41.81 -9.63
N ALA A 430 -50.92 42.58 -10.40
CA ALA A 430 -51.97 42.05 -11.23
C ALA A 430 -51.32 41.34 -12.45
N LEU A 431 -51.91 40.22 -12.89
CA LEU A 431 -51.46 39.44 -14.04
C LEU A 431 -51.34 40.22 -15.37
N ASN A 432 -51.85 41.44 -15.43
CA ASN A 432 -51.75 42.32 -16.60
C ASN A 432 -50.41 43.03 -16.76
N ASP A 433 -49.57 43.07 -15.71
CA ASP A 433 -48.25 43.76 -15.77
C ASP A 433 -47.16 42.92 -16.48
N ILE A 434 -47.46 41.68 -16.80
CA ILE A 434 -46.51 40.76 -17.45
C ILE A 434 -46.56 40.83 -18.98
N TRP A 435 -47.62 41.43 -19.58
CA TRP A 435 -47.85 41.41 -21.03
C TRP A 435 -47.36 42.66 -21.76
N ASP A 436 -46.86 43.69 -21.10
CA ASP A 436 -46.42 44.96 -21.72
C ASP A 436 -44.91 45.08 -22.02
N CYS A 437 -44.17 44.01 -21.98
CA CYS A 437 -42.77 43.96 -22.42
C CYS A 437 -42.68 43.60 -23.92
N ARG A 438 -43.16 44.43 -24.81
CA ARG A 438 -42.78 44.35 -26.24
C ARG A 438 -41.47 45.11 -26.47
N PRO A 439 -40.53 44.56 -27.27
CA PRO A 439 -39.30 45.29 -27.62
C PRO A 439 -39.65 46.51 -28.48
N ARG A 440 -39.16 47.68 -28.10
CA ARG A 440 -39.18 48.85 -28.93
C ARG A 440 -38.23 48.68 -30.12
N GLU A 441 -38.76 48.85 -31.34
CA GLU A 441 -37.95 48.90 -32.56
C GLU A 441 -36.95 50.07 -32.49
N SER A 442 -35.70 49.77 -32.84
CA SER A 442 -34.63 50.75 -32.97
C SER A 442 -34.87 51.66 -34.20
N GLY A 443 -35.21 52.93 -33.98
CA GLY A 443 -35.21 53.96 -35.04
C GLY A 443 -33.78 54.19 -35.55
N ARG A 444 -33.67 54.22 -36.88
CA ARG A 444 -32.51 54.75 -37.61
C ARG A 444 -32.32 56.23 -37.27
N ILE A 445 -31.07 56.58 -37.01
CA ILE A 445 -30.61 57.99 -37.06
C ILE A 445 -29.84 58.15 -38.36
N GLU A 446 -30.20 59.17 -39.11
CA GLU A 446 -29.46 59.73 -40.26
C GLU A 446 -28.11 60.30 -39.85
#